data_c23b0eb104d365385ebe3af3b2c9b5be
#
_entry.id   c23b0eb104d365385ebe3af3b2c9b5be
#
_cell.length_a   1.000
_cell.length_b   1.000
_cell.length_c   1.000
_cell.angle_alpha   90.00
_cell.angle_beta   90.00
_cell.angle_gamma   90.00
#
_symmetry.space_group_name_H-M   'P 1'
#
loop_
_entity.id
_entity.type
_entity.pdbx_description
1 polymer ?
#
loop_
_entity_poly.entity_id
_entity_poly.type
_entity_poly.pdbx_seq_one_letter_code
_entity_poly.pdbx_strand_id
1 'polypeptide(L)'
;MPRRARYLVPRGLPRRDEVLAVCVVAVVLVHLLFAQLTVVLAVVLYLITRVTRWRLSWLAVPAAAGLAWTAAVGPRAAAAGFTAGPAQIVDYLSASGHQTDHLLHFTGAFSGLGNWLPRQLPLALLAGAAEAALAGWLTWLHTDESDLPPARPGLIVAGRRAATVRAIRAGGVVTRDGGCLGVAAGSGARITVSWAEVAGGVSVCGSSGPDVLTTGFQLVHAAVRRRKPVLAVDHTADPGLTGKLAAVCAAAGAPLLVFGEDGAVGGTRAACYEPFRHGAPGRRAALITAMLSWDGPGRQYRRSCVSYLEDVFELLDAAPGDARVPVLDDVIHLLNPVAMRARLEYVPAAYPRREVLAERVRVSTSVVTAEPATIAEVGRQLRDVRASPFGRWLRPSPDGQAADIDLSRDVAERAVVLFRLGGPRPAESCAMLTRLVCQDLLAVGTALNGIGVDGDGIVWLAECGALPRPPVSEMIARGRDTGLPVLAATTSAQVATDLAEMVNVVVAHRTQGATMAARLASIAPDPVEEKEPAMAGTLGPGSPAALRDGEFLLAVKHPPRIVPRGLLVRAREGA
;
A
#
# COMPACT_ATOMS: atom_id res chain seq x y z
N MET A 1 -0.61 24.37 23.72
CA MET A 1 0.77 24.68 24.20
C MET A 1 1.24 23.56 25.08
N PRO A 2 2.19 22.71 24.68
CA PRO A 2 2.79 21.80 25.60
C PRO A 2 3.51 22.66 26.64
N ARG A 3 3.04 22.59 27.87
CA ARG A 3 3.78 23.12 29.01
C ARG A 3 5.15 22.48 28.98
N ARG A 4 6.15 23.21 28.43
CA ARG A 4 7.56 22.91 28.69
C ARG A 4 7.64 22.67 30.18
N ALA A 5 8.07 21.48 30.59
CA ALA A 5 8.54 21.29 31.95
C ALA A 5 9.63 22.34 32.13
N ARG A 6 9.26 23.49 32.68
CA ARG A 6 10.22 24.48 33.14
C ARG A 6 10.96 23.77 34.23
N TYR A 7 12.10 23.19 33.90
CA TYR A 7 13.07 22.82 34.92
C TYR A 7 13.29 24.08 35.73
N LEU A 8 12.81 24.06 36.97
CA LEU A 8 13.02 25.11 37.96
C LEU A 8 14.53 25.17 38.16
N VAL A 9 15.20 26.02 37.41
CA VAL A 9 16.60 26.37 37.65
C VAL A 9 16.59 27.09 39.01
N PRO A 10 17.29 26.60 40.04
CA PRO A 10 17.33 27.25 41.35
C PRO A 10 17.75 28.72 41.16
N ARG A 11 17.03 29.64 41.79
CA ARG A 11 17.38 31.05 41.82
C ARG A 11 18.81 31.16 42.38
N GLY A 12 19.77 31.63 41.58
CA GLY A 12 21.16 31.81 41.98
C GLY A 12 22.18 31.08 41.09
N LEU A 13 21.77 30.24 40.11
CA LEU A 13 22.67 29.72 39.12
C LEU A 13 22.88 30.78 38.02
N PRO A 14 24.15 30.91 37.51
CA PRO A 14 24.45 31.81 36.40
C PRO A 14 23.52 31.52 35.22
N ARG A 15 23.17 32.54 34.44
CA ARG A 15 22.31 32.40 33.26
C ARG A 15 22.88 31.30 32.36
N ARG A 16 22.04 30.45 31.82
CA ARG A 16 22.48 29.34 30.94
C ARG A 16 23.48 29.77 29.88
N ASP A 17 23.30 30.97 29.36
CA ASP A 17 24.17 31.54 28.33
C ASP A 17 25.59 31.87 28.87
N GLU A 18 25.71 32.26 30.13
CA GLU A 18 27.00 32.54 30.79
C GLU A 18 27.74 31.23 31.07
N VAL A 19 27.05 30.19 31.54
CA VAL A 19 27.65 28.85 31.72
C VAL A 19 28.11 28.30 30.37
N LEU A 20 27.27 28.44 29.33
CA LEU A 20 27.61 28.01 27.98
C LEU A 20 28.86 28.75 27.47
N ALA A 21 28.90 30.07 27.61
CA ALA A 21 30.04 30.88 27.19
C ALA A 21 31.33 30.47 27.91
N VAL A 22 31.28 30.27 29.23
CA VAL A 22 32.44 29.81 30.02
C VAL A 22 32.86 28.41 29.59
N CYS A 23 31.93 27.46 29.39
CA CYS A 23 32.28 26.12 28.91
C CYS A 23 32.91 26.15 27.51
N VAL A 24 32.37 26.94 26.57
CA VAL A 24 32.92 27.08 25.23
C VAL A 24 34.32 27.71 25.27
N VAL A 25 34.52 28.79 26.05
CA VAL A 25 35.83 29.45 26.19
C VAL A 25 36.83 28.50 26.85
N ALA A 26 36.45 27.78 27.89
CA ALA A 26 37.34 26.81 28.57
C ALA A 26 37.73 25.66 27.62
N VAL A 27 36.77 25.10 26.88
CA VAL A 27 37.03 24.06 25.89
C VAL A 27 37.93 24.56 24.78
N VAL A 28 37.68 25.75 24.24
CA VAL A 28 38.51 26.35 23.19
C VAL A 28 39.93 26.64 23.69
N LEU A 29 40.09 27.16 24.91
CA LEU A 29 41.42 27.46 25.50
C LEU A 29 42.22 26.17 25.76
N VAL A 30 41.56 25.14 26.33
CA VAL A 30 42.21 23.85 26.57
C VAL A 30 42.65 23.23 25.24
N HIS A 31 41.84 23.34 24.21
CA HIS A 31 42.10 22.71 22.91
C HIS A 31 43.12 23.49 22.05
N LEU A 32 43.11 24.81 22.11
CA LEU A 32 44.15 25.64 21.46
C LEU A 32 45.54 25.32 22.04
N LEU A 33 45.59 24.96 23.32
CA LEU A 33 46.84 24.62 23.97
C LEU A 33 47.26 23.15 23.83
N PHE A 34 46.28 22.21 23.80
CA PHE A 34 46.59 20.81 23.94
C PHE A 34 46.14 19.88 22.79
N ALA A 35 45.20 20.28 21.96
CA ALA A 35 44.62 19.34 20.99
C ALA A 35 44.02 20.01 19.75
N GLN A 36 44.82 20.68 18.98
CA GLN A 36 44.41 21.46 17.80
C GLN A 36 43.58 20.64 16.81
N LEU A 37 43.99 19.39 16.56
CA LEU A 37 43.25 18.49 15.64
C LEU A 37 41.86 18.14 16.17
N THR A 38 41.67 18.06 17.49
CA THR A 38 40.38 17.79 18.12
C THR A 38 39.37 18.88 17.84
N VAL A 39 39.77 20.15 17.94
CA VAL A 39 38.90 21.29 17.63
C VAL A 39 38.48 21.27 16.16
N VAL A 40 39.43 21.04 15.25
CA VAL A 40 39.12 20.93 13.82
C VAL A 40 38.12 19.83 13.57
N LEU A 41 38.34 18.64 14.13
CA LEU A 41 37.43 17.52 14.00
C LEU A 41 36.06 17.77 14.65
N ALA A 42 36.02 18.38 15.84
CA ALA A 42 34.78 18.77 16.50
C ALA A 42 33.95 19.73 15.65
N VAL A 43 34.59 20.77 15.10
CA VAL A 43 33.93 21.75 14.22
C VAL A 43 33.45 21.08 12.94
N VAL A 44 34.29 20.30 12.28
CA VAL A 44 33.93 19.58 11.04
C VAL A 44 32.77 18.61 11.29
N LEU A 45 32.85 17.79 12.34
CA LEU A 45 31.79 16.84 12.69
C LEU A 45 30.49 17.56 13.08
N TYR A 46 30.59 18.67 13.84
CA TYR A 46 29.43 19.50 14.17
C TYR A 46 28.80 20.11 12.91
N LEU A 47 29.60 20.68 12.01
CA LEU A 47 29.09 21.22 10.73
C LEU A 47 28.48 20.15 9.87
N ILE A 48 29.09 18.95 9.79
CA ILE A 48 28.50 17.82 9.09
C ILE A 48 27.13 17.47 9.68
N THR A 49 27.00 17.37 11.01
CA THR A 49 25.69 17.09 11.62
C THR A 49 24.65 18.16 11.35
N ARG A 50 25.07 19.44 11.30
CA ARG A 50 24.19 20.58 10.97
C ARG A 50 23.77 20.58 9.50
N VAL A 51 24.71 20.50 8.58
CA VAL A 51 24.46 20.56 7.13
C VAL A 51 23.69 19.31 6.67
N THR A 52 24.10 18.13 7.11
CA THR A 52 23.45 16.86 6.73
C THR A 52 22.24 16.53 7.57
N ARG A 53 21.97 17.30 8.63
CA ARG A 53 20.88 17.07 9.60
C ARG A 53 20.91 15.68 10.22
N TRP A 54 22.10 15.18 10.50
CA TRP A 54 22.27 13.93 11.21
C TRP A 54 21.92 14.10 12.69
N ARG A 55 21.29 13.07 13.27
CA ARG A 55 21.12 13.03 14.73
C ARG A 55 22.47 12.83 15.39
N LEU A 56 22.63 13.36 16.61
CA LEU A 56 23.87 13.24 17.40
C LEU A 56 24.35 11.79 17.56
N SER A 57 23.45 10.80 17.55
CA SER A 57 23.81 9.39 17.58
C SER A 57 24.75 8.91 16.46
N TRP A 58 24.81 9.63 15.33
CA TRP A 58 25.74 9.31 14.24
C TRP A 58 27.20 9.65 14.59
N LEU A 59 27.43 10.51 15.58
CA LEU A 59 28.77 10.80 16.10
C LEU A 59 29.38 9.60 16.83
N ALA A 60 28.58 8.60 17.19
CA ALA A 60 29.08 7.32 17.71
C ALA A 60 29.97 6.56 16.69
N VAL A 61 29.80 6.80 15.38
CA VAL A 61 30.64 6.15 14.35
C VAL A 61 32.09 6.63 14.38
N PRO A 62 32.39 7.94 14.28
CA PRO A 62 33.77 8.42 14.43
C PRO A 62 34.33 8.14 15.84
N ALA A 63 33.51 8.20 16.89
CA ALA A 63 33.95 7.83 18.25
C ALA A 63 34.37 6.35 18.33
N ALA A 64 33.57 5.43 17.76
CA ALA A 64 33.90 4.00 17.72
C ALA A 64 35.15 3.72 16.87
N ALA A 65 35.31 4.42 15.74
CA ALA A 65 36.51 4.34 14.92
C ALA A 65 37.75 4.81 15.68
N GLY A 66 37.67 5.94 16.39
CA GLY A 66 38.74 6.44 17.26
C GLY A 66 39.08 5.46 18.38
N LEU A 67 38.08 4.85 19.01
CA LEU A 67 38.27 3.85 20.06
C LEU A 67 38.96 2.58 19.52
N ALA A 68 38.47 2.05 18.40
CA ALA A 68 39.05 0.87 17.76
C ALA A 68 40.52 1.13 17.33
N TRP A 69 40.80 2.31 16.80
CA TRP A 69 42.16 2.70 16.42
C TRP A 69 43.05 2.86 17.65
N THR A 70 42.56 3.51 18.73
CA THR A 70 43.28 3.60 20.02
C THR A 70 43.61 2.24 20.59
N ALA A 71 42.70 1.29 20.49
CA ALA A 71 42.93 -0.11 20.92
C ALA A 71 43.99 -0.80 20.04
N ALA A 72 43.97 -0.59 18.72
CA ALA A 72 44.92 -1.18 17.78
C ALA A 72 46.36 -0.66 17.97
N VAL A 73 46.52 0.65 18.21
CA VAL A 73 47.82 1.31 18.39
C VAL A 73 48.34 1.11 19.81
N GLY A 74 47.46 0.85 20.75
CA GLY A 74 47.71 0.77 22.18
C GLY A 74 47.48 2.10 22.91
N PRO A 75 46.82 2.07 24.08
CA PRO A 75 46.36 3.30 24.77
C PRO A 75 47.53 4.21 25.22
N ARG A 76 48.69 3.64 25.58
CA ARG A 76 49.87 4.41 25.94
C ARG A 76 50.50 5.14 24.76
N ALA A 77 50.58 4.47 23.61
CA ALA A 77 51.10 5.08 22.36
C ALA A 77 50.16 6.15 21.82
N ALA A 78 48.85 5.92 21.89
CA ALA A 78 47.84 6.92 21.49
C ALA A 78 47.89 8.14 22.42
N ALA A 79 48.04 7.99 23.73
CA ALA A 79 48.19 9.08 24.67
C ALA A 79 49.49 9.86 24.43
N ALA A 80 50.62 9.17 24.24
CA ALA A 80 51.89 9.80 23.89
C ALA A 80 51.82 10.55 22.58
N GLY A 81 51.12 10.00 21.56
CA GLY A 81 50.89 10.69 20.28
C GLY A 81 49.99 11.94 20.42
N PHE A 82 49.00 11.91 21.30
CA PHE A 82 48.12 13.05 21.57
C PHE A 82 48.86 14.21 22.25
N THR A 83 49.77 13.92 23.15
CA THR A 83 50.59 14.93 23.88
C THR A 83 51.84 15.40 23.13
N ALA A 84 52.24 14.69 22.08
CA ALA A 84 53.46 15.02 21.33
C ALA A 84 53.45 16.41 20.66
N GLY A 85 52.29 16.84 20.13
CA GLY A 85 52.12 18.15 19.50
C GLY A 85 52.30 19.31 20.50
N PRO A 86 51.58 19.31 21.63
CA PRO A 86 51.76 20.30 22.67
C PRO A 86 53.19 20.34 23.24
N ALA A 87 53.80 19.17 23.47
CA ALA A 87 55.18 19.12 23.95
C ALA A 87 56.16 19.81 23.01
N GLN A 88 56.04 19.57 21.68
CA GLN A 88 56.84 20.25 20.67
C GLN A 88 56.61 21.76 20.61
N ILE A 89 55.37 22.20 20.80
CA ILE A 89 55.03 23.65 20.83
C ILE A 89 55.63 24.29 22.06
N VAL A 90 55.55 23.63 23.24
CA VAL A 90 56.14 24.11 24.50
C VAL A 90 57.64 24.15 24.39
N ASP A 91 58.26 23.10 23.86
CA ASP A 91 59.72 23.05 23.64
C ASP A 91 60.17 24.13 22.70
N TYR A 92 59.41 24.37 21.65
CA TYR A 92 59.68 25.47 20.68
C TYR A 92 59.56 26.86 21.32
N LEU A 93 58.48 27.12 22.06
CA LEU A 93 58.28 28.38 22.78
C LEU A 93 59.32 28.61 23.86
N SER A 94 59.79 27.58 24.53
CA SER A 94 60.83 27.66 25.53
C SER A 94 62.22 27.90 24.92
N ALA A 95 62.50 27.33 23.75
CA ALA A 95 63.75 27.51 23.01
C ALA A 95 63.84 28.88 22.33
N SER A 96 62.68 29.49 21.94
CA SER A 96 62.63 30.77 21.17
C SER A 96 62.69 32.04 22.04
N GLY A 97 62.85 31.91 23.36
CA GLY A 97 62.78 33.03 24.34
C GLY A 97 63.77 34.14 24.14
N HIS A 98 64.66 34.16 23.14
CA HIS A 98 65.74 35.14 22.99
C HIS A 98 65.97 35.71 21.58
N GLN A 99 65.11 35.42 20.59
CA GLN A 99 65.30 35.95 19.22
C GLN A 99 64.05 36.49 18.53
N THR A 100 64.15 37.69 17.91
CA THR A 100 63.09 38.49 17.31
C THR A 100 62.61 38.04 15.93
N ASP A 101 63.06 36.89 15.37
CA ASP A 101 62.69 36.41 14.02
C ASP A 101 61.56 35.41 14.03
N HIS A 102 60.51 35.67 14.83
CA HIS A 102 59.46 34.74 15.16
C HIS A 102 58.56 34.31 13.99
N LEU A 103 58.41 35.09 12.93
CA LEU A 103 57.48 34.77 11.82
C LEU A 103 58.04 33.72 10.83
N LEU A 104 59.35 33.71 10.58
CA LEU A 104 59.99 32.77 9.66
C LEU A 104 60.16 31.37 10.28
N HIS A 105 60.28 31.28 11.60
CA HIS A 105 60.37 29.99 12.31
C HIS A 105 59.00 29.32 12.58
N PHE A 106 57.91 30.05 12.52
CA PHE A 106 56.58 29.49 12.63
C PHE A 106 56.28 28.48 11.50
N THR A 107 56.83 28.70 10.31
CA THR A 107 56.75 27.75 9.19
C THR A 107 57.50 26.45 9.45
N GLY A 108 58.61 26.48 10.23
CA GLY A 108 59.35 25.29 10.64
C GLY A 108 58.59 24.37 11.63
N ALA A 109 57.82 24.99 12.53
CA ALA A 109 56.96 24.23 13.44
C ALA A 109 55.84 23.47 12.69
N PHE A 110 55.37 24.00 11.56
CA PHE A 110 54.38 23.33 10.72
C PHE A 110 54.98 22.26 9.78
N SER A 111 56.28 22.24 9.55
CA SER A 111 56.92 21.17 8.78
C SER A 111 56.87 19.81 9.47
N GLY A 112 56.68 19.77 10.79
CA GLY A 112 56.48 18.57 11.60
C GLY A 112 55.03 18.05 11.61
N LEU A 113 54.05 18.83 11.09
CA LEU A 113 52.62 18.48 11.09
C LEU A 113 52.34 17.09 10.47
N GLY A 114 53.04 16.75 9.39
CA GLY A 114 52.89 15.45 8.74
C GLY A 114 53.24 14.24 9.62
N ASN A 115 54.07 14.43 10.65
CA ASN A 115 54.53 13.33 11.51
C ASN A 115 53.70 13.14 12.78
N TRP A 116 53.16 14.20 13.37
CA TRP A 116 52.41 14.11 14.63
C TRP A 116 50.90 14.12 14.47
N LEU A 117 50.34 14.75 13.41
CA LEU A 117 48.94 14.75 13.11
C LEU A 117 48.34 13.32 13.04
N PRO A 118 48.93 12.33 12.32
CA PRO A 118 48.42 10.97 12.29
C PRO A 118 48.44 10.31 13.67
N ARG A 119 49.38 10.68 14.55
CA ARG A 119 49.48 10.13 15.92
C ARG A 119 48.41 10.67 16.86
N GLN A 120 47.91 11.89 16.63
CA GLN A 120 46.82 12.48 17.40
C GLN A 120 45.45 11.95 16.95
N LEU A 121 45.31 11.48 15.71
CA LEU A 121 44.05 11.18 15.06
C LEU A 121 43.14 10.22 15.84
N PRO A 122 43.63 9.12 16.47
CA PRO A 122 42.79 8.19 17.21
C PRO A 122 42.03 8.83 18.37
N LEU A 123 42.75 9.57 19.23
CA LEU A 123 42.15 10.25 20.38
C LEU A 123 41.40 11.53 19.98
N ALA A 124 41.88 12.23 18.95
CA ALA A 124 41.21 13.40 18.41
C ALA A 124 39.87 13.09 17.78
N LEU A 125 39.70 11.93 17.13
CA LEU A 125 38.39 11.44 16.63
C LEU A 125 37.41 11.19 17.78
N LEU A 126 37.89 10.58 18.87
CA LEU A 126 37.07 10.27 20.02
C LEU A 126 36.64 11.55 20.76
N ALA A 127 37.60 12.42 21.06
CA ALA A 127 37.36 13.69 21.74
C ALA A 127 36.53 14.64 20.88
N GLY A 128 36.88 14.80 19.60
CA GLY A 128 36.15 15.67 18.65
C GLY A 128 34.71 15.21 18.44
N ALA A 129 34.43 13.89 18.41
CA ALA A 129 33.08 13.39 18.36
C ALA A 129 32.29 13.68 19.65
N ALA A 130 32.92 13.57 20.81
CA ALA A 130 32.29 13.91 22.09
C ALA A 130 31.95 15.40 22.19
N GLU A 131 32.86 16.27 21.75
CA GLU A 131 32.67 17.72 21.74
C GLU A 131 31.60 18.14 20.72
N ALA A 132 31.63 17.58 19.52
CA ALA A 132 30.58 17.82 18.52
C ALA A 132 29.21 17.37 19.05
N ALA A 133 29.14 16.26 19.81
CA ALA A 133 27.93 15.80 20.45
C ALA A 133 27.46 16.77 21.56
N LEU A 134 28.39 17.27 22.37
CA LEU A 134 28.09 18.26 23.41
C LEU A 134 27.59 19.58 22.79
N ALA A 135 28.29 20.10 21.78
CA ALA A 135 27.90 21.30 21.07
C ALA A 135 26.52 21.14 20.39
N GLY A 136 26.29 19.99 19.77
CA GLY A 136 24.99 19.66 19.17
C GLY A 136 23.87 19.55 20.20
N TRP A 137 24.14 18.96 21.37
CA TRP A 137 23.19 18.87 22.46
C TRP A 137 22.86 20.24 23.06
N LEU A 138 23.86 21.07 23.28
CA LEU A 138 23.68 22.44 23.76
C LEU A 138 22.88 23.30 22.78
N THR A 139 23.15 23.20 21.48
CA THR A 139 22.36 23.92 20.46
C THR A 139 20.92 23.39 20.38
N TRP A 140 20.69 22.09 20.57
CA TRP A 140 19.35 21.51 20.62
C TRP A 140 18.52 22.06 21.80
N LEU A 141 19.16 22.32 22.95
CA LEU A 141 18.48 22.94 24.09
C LEU A 141 17.98 24.38 23.81
N HIS A 142 18.56 25.06 22.84
CA HIS A 142 18.29 26.47 22.53
C HIS A 142 17.46 26.69 21.26
N THR A 143 17.28 25.65 20.42
CA THR A 143 16.47 25.75 19.19
C THR A 143 15.06 25.23 19.42
N ASP A 144 14.05 25.99 18.97
CA ASP A 144 12.68 25.49 18.90
C ASP A 144 12.59 24.38 17.84
N GLU A 145 12.12 23.19 18.25
CA GLU A 145 11.98 22.02 17.37
C GLU A 145 10.99 22.23 16.22
N SER A 146 10.09 23.23 16.35
CA SER A 146 9.05 23.53 15.37
C SER A 146 9.57 24.02 14.02
N ASP A 147 10.73 24.65 13.99
CA ASP A 147 11.27 25.31 12.79
C ASP A 147 12.28 24.44 12.01
N LEU A 148 12.61 23.27 12.54
CA LEU A 148 13.59 22.38 11.90
C LEU A 148 12.89 21.30 11.08
N PRO A 149 13.27 21.16 9.80
CA PRO A 149 12.78 20.02 9.02
C PRO A 149 13.24 18.69 9.64
N PRO A 150 12.50 17.59 9.42
CA PRO A 150 12.68 16.33 10.12
C PRO A 150 14.12 15.82 10.01
N ALA A 151 14.74 15.58 11.16
CA ALA A 151 16.09 15.05 11.25
C ALA A 151 16.16 13.63 10.63
N ARG A 152 17.31 13.29 10.04
CA ARG A 152 17.57 11.92 9.60
C ARG A 152 17.44 10.95 10.77
N PRO A 153 17.01 9.68 10.54
CA PRO A 153 16.87 8.70 11.61
C PRO A 153 18.22 8.49 12.32
N GLY A 154 18.19 8.34 13.64
CA GLY A 154 19.38 8.02 14.43
C GLY A 154 19.99 6.67 14.03
N LEU A 155 21.24 6.42 14.39
CA LEU A 155 22.02 5.24 14.01
C LEU A 155 21.28 3.92 14.33
N ILE A 156 20.71 3.80 15.53
CA ILE A 156 19.97 2.61 15.97
C ILE A 156 18.74 2.38 15.09
N VAL A 157 17.98 3.46 14.81
CA VAL A 157 16.78 3.38 13.95
C VAL A 157 17.17 3.04 12.52
N ALA A 158 18.26 3.63 12.01
CA ALA A 158 18.78 3.33 10.67
C ALA A 158 19.22 1.87 10.56
N GLY A 159 19.94 1.34 11.55
CA GLY A 159 20.35 -0.07 11.62
C GLY A 159 19.15 -1.01 11.69
N ARG A 160 18.20 -0.74 12.60
CA ARG A 160 16.94 -1.50 12.71
C ARG A 160 16.15 -1.47 11.41
N ARG A 161 16.05 -0.30 10.78
CA ARG A 161 15.39 -0.13 9.48
C ARG A 161 16.06 -0.97 8.40
N ALA A 162 17.39 -0.92 8.28
CA ALA A 162 18.14 -1.71 7.31
C ALA A 162 17.94 -3.23 7.51
N ALA A 163 17.96 -3.69 8.78
CA ALA A 163 17.70 -5.09 9.12
C ALA A 163 16.25 -5.49 8.74
N THR A 164 15.26 -4.67 9.06
CA THR A 164 13.85 -4.92 8.74
C THR A 164 13.62 -4.92 7.22
N VAL A 165 14.20 -3.98 6.47
CA VAL A 165 14.14 -3.95 4.99
C VAL A 165 14.74 -5.22 4.40
N ARG A 166 15.88 -5.68 4.92
CA ARG A 166 16.51 -6.93 4.47
C ARG A 166 15.61 -8.13 4.74
N ALA A 167 15.00 -8.20 5.93
CA ALA A 167 14.07 -9.28 6.28
C ALA A 167 12.82 -9.29 5.39
N ILE A 168 12.24 -8.11 5.07
CA ILE A 168 11.09 -8.02 4.16
C ILE A 168 11.47 -8.50 2.75
N ARG A 169 12.62 -8.07 2.24
CA ARG A 169 13.12 -8.49 0.92
C ARG A 169 13.42 -9.99 0.83
N ALA A 170 13.74 -10.62 1.94
CA ALA A 170 13.99 -12.06 2.04
C ALA A 170 12.71 -12.90 2.25
N GLY A 171 11.52 -12.38 1.92
CA GLY A 171 10.24 -13.09 2.05
C GLY A 171 9.40 -12.70 3.27
N GLY A 172 9.86 -11.76 4.08
CA GLY A 172 9.14 -11.29 5.28
C GLY A 172 7.92 -10.40 5.01
N VAL A 173 7.35 -10.42 3.80
CA VAL A 173 6.06 -9.78 3.48
C VAL A 173 4.92 -10.52 4.16
N VAL A 174 5.04 -11.83 4.32
CA VAL A 174 4.04 -12.67 4.97
C VAL A 174 4.30 -12.70 6.46
N THR A 175 3.32 -12.30 7.26
CA THR A 175 3.35 -12.47 8.71
C THR A 175 2.37 -13.56 9.13
N ARG A 176 2.45 -14.03 10.40
CA ARG A 176 1.52 -15.05 10.91
C ARG A 176 0.06 -14.60 10.76
N ASP A 177 -0.20 -13.34 11.10
CA ASP A 177 -1.55 -12.81 11.27
C ASP A 177 -1.93 -11.75 10.21
N GLY A 178 -1.11 -11.56 9.14
CA GLY A 178 -1.40 -10.53 8.15
C GLY A 178 -0.33 -10.36 7.07
N GLY A 179 -0.32 -9.19 6.46
CA GLY A 179 0.65 -8.75 5.46
C GLY A 179 1.54 -7.61 5.97
N CYS A 180 2.78 -7.54 5.49
CA CYS A 180 3.70 -6.45 5.79
C CYS A 180 3.70 -5.44 4.64
N LEU A 181 3.44 -4.16 4.93
CA LEU A 181 3.45 -3.07 3.96
C LEU A 181 4.83 -2.41 3.83
N GLY A 182 5.62 -2.40 4.91
CA GLY A 182 6.89 -1.70 4.90
C GLY A 182 7.46 -1.45 6.29
N VAL A 183 8.16 -0.34 6.45
CA VAL A 183 8.91 0.01 7.65
C VAL A 183 8.55 1.41 8.13
N ALA A 184 8.28 1.57 9.41
CA ALA A 184 8.04 2.88 10.02
C ALA A 184 9.30 3.77 9.96
N ALA A 185 9.15 4.96 9.39
CA ALA A 185 10.27 5.88 9.18
C ALA A 185 10.92 6.32 10.50
N GLY A 186 10.11 6.53 11.55
CA GLY A 186 10.57 7.02 12.85
C GLY A 186 11.21 5.96 13.75
N SER A 187 10.72 4.70 13.73
CA SER A 187 11.16 3.64 14.63
C SER A 187 11.97 2.52 13.96
N GLY A 188 11.91 2.41 12.63
CA GLY A 188 12.46 1.29 11.89
C GLY A 188 11.71 -0.03 12.11
N ALA A 189 10.55 0.00 12.77
CA ALA A 189 9.72 -1.16 13.02
C ALA A 189 8.97 -1.60 11.76
N ARG A 190 8.65 -2.88 11.67
CA ARG A 190 7.81 -3.43 10.60
C ARG A 190 6.38 -2.89 10.73
N ILE A 191 5.81 -2.46 9.61
CA ILE A 191 4.40 -2.07 9.53
C ILE A 191 3.63 -3.25 8.94
N THR A 192 2.71 -3.79 9.71
CA THR A 192 1.86 -4.92 9.32
C THR A 192 0.40 -4.55 9.41
N VAL A 193 -0.42 -5.17 8.57
CA VAL A 193 -1.88 -5.15 8.64
C VAL A 193 -2.34 -6.58 8.88
N SER A 194 -3.10 -6.80 9.95
CA SER A 194 -3.62 -8.12 10.28
C SER A 194 -4.84 -8.48 9.43
N TRP A 195 -5.12 -9.78 9.28
CA TRP A 195 -6.31 -10.23 8.55
C TRP A 195 -7.61 -9.76 9.22
N ALA A 196 -7.61 -9.64 10.54
CA ALA A 196 -8.74 -9.07 11.28
C ALA A 196 -8.99 -7.59 10.91
N GLU A 197 -7.93 -6.81 10.70
CA GLU A 197 -8.04 -5.43 10.23
C GLU A 197 -8.48 -5.38 8.75
N VAL A 198 -7.95 -6.29 7.90
CA VAL A 198 -8.31 -6.41 6.48
C VAL A 198 -9.79 -6.79 6.31
N ALA A 199 -10.36 -7.60 7.21
CA ALA A 199 -11.75 -8.02 7.17
C ALA A 199 -12.74 -6.84 7.10
N GLY A 200 -12.40 -5.67 7.64
CA GLY A 200 -13.18 -4.45 7.53
C GLY A 200 -12.96 -3.65 6.24
N GLY A 201 -12.26 -4.22 5.26
CA GLY A 201 -11.90 -3.56 4.01
C GLY A 201 -10.64 -2.70 4.11
N VAL A 202 -9.96 -2.56 2.98
CA VAL A 202 -8.72 -1.79 2.83
C VAL A 202 -8.84 -0.83 1.65
N SER A 203 -8.50 0.42 1.83
CA SER A 203 -8.31 1.39 0.75
C SER A 203 -6.83 1.74 0.62
N VAL A 204 -6.28 1.61 -0.58
CA VAL A 204 -4.94 2.07 -0.94
C VAL A 204 -5.06 3.19 -1.95
N CYS A 205 -4.57 4.37 -1.63
CA CYS A 205 -4.74 5.55 -2.49
C CYS A 205 -3.46 6.37 -2.61
N GLY A 206 -3.34 7.11 -3.72
CA GLY A 206 -2.21 8.00 -3.97
C GLY A 206 -2.13 8.46 -5.40
N SER A 207 -1.34 9.49 -5.69
CA SER A 207 -1.12 10.00 -7.04
C SER A 207 -0.15 9.13 -7.88
N SER A 208 0.62 8.25 -7.22
CA SER A 208 1.55 7.32 -7.87
C SER A 208 0.89 5.96 -8.07
N GLY A 209 0.45 5.65 -9.28
CA GLY A 209 -0.10 4.34 -9.64
C GLY A 209 0.83 3.16 -9.25
N PRO A 210 2.14 3.21 -9.53
CA PRO A 210 3.07 2.15 -9.15
C PRO A 210 3.17 1.89 -7.64
N ASP A 211 3.08 2.93 -6.79
CA ASP A 211 3.14 2.75 -5.33
C ASP A 211 1.83 2.16 -4.79
N VAL A 212 0.70 2.67 -5.29
CA VAL A 212 -0.65 2.14 -4.98
C VAL A 212 -0.76 0.67 -5.37
N LEU A 213 -0.36 0.33 -6.59
CA LEU A 213 -0.39 -1.05 -7.09
C LEU A 213 0.56 -1.96 -6.29
N THR A 214 1.77 -1.49 -5.97
CA THR A 214 2.75 -2.26 -5.19
C THR A 214 2.23 -2.57 -3.80
N THR A 215 1.61 -1.60 -3.13
CA THR A 215 1.04 -1.80 -1.78
C THR A 215 -0.12 -2.79 -1.80
N GLY A 216 -1.04 -2.66 -2.76
CA GLY A 216 -2.13 -3.62 -2.95
C GLY A 216 -1.59 -5.02 -3.23
N PHE A 217 -0.61 -5.13 -4.13
CA PHE A 217 0.03 -6.40 -4.48
C PHE A 217 0.72 -7.07 -3.28
N GLN A 218 1.32 -6.31 -2.34
CA GLN A 218 1.94 -6.90 -1.14
C GLN A 218 0.92 -7.62 -0.24
N LEU A 219 -0.28 -7.06 -0.07
CA LEU A 219 -1.35 -7.72 0.67
C LEU A 219 -1.86 -8.96 -0.07
N VAL A 220 -2.03 -8.86 -1.38
CA VAL A 220 -2.39 -10.00 -2.25
C VAL A 220 -1.32 -11.10 -2.17
N HIS A 221 -0.05 -10.74 -2.27
CA HIS A 221 1.07 -11.69 -2.11
C HIS A 221 0.97 -12.42 -0.76
N ALA A 222 0.77 -11.67 0.32
CA ALA A 222 0.63 -12.28 1.64
C ALA A 222 -0.59 -13.22 1.71
N ALA A 223 -1.71 -12.88 1.08
CA ALA A 223 -2.90 -13.71 1.01
C ALA A 223 -2.66 -15.01 0.24
N VAL A 224 -2.07 -14.92 -0.96
CA VAL A 224 -1.75 -16.10 -1.79
C VAL A 224 -0.80 -17.05 -1.06
N ARG A 225 0.23 -16.53 -0.41
CA ARG A 225 1.19 -17.34 0.39
C ARG A 225 0.52 -17.99 1.60
N ARG A 226 -0.59 -17.45 2.08
CA ARG A 226 -1.44 -18.03 3.13
C ARG A 226 -2.55 -18.93 2.60
N ARG A 227 -2.55 -19.21 1.30
CA ARG A 227 -3.57 -20.02 0.64
C ARG A 227 -4.97 -19.47 0.83
N LYS A 228 -5.10 -18.15 0.89
CA LYS A 228 -6.40 -17.48 0.83
C LYS A 228 -6.81 -17.32 -0.62
N PRO A 229 -8.11 -17.52 -0.98
CA PRO A 229 -8.58 -17.21 -2.32
C PRO A 229 -8.41 -15.72 -2.60
N VAL A 230 -7.98 -15.40 -3.81
CA VAL A 230 -7.82 -14.01 -4.27
C VAL A 230 -8.56 -13.83 -5.57
N LEU A 231 -9.46 -12.85 -5.58
CA LEU A 231 -10.28 -12.50 -6.72
C LEU A 231 -9.92 -11.08 -7.14
N ALA A 232 -9.10 -10.96 -8.18
CA ALA A 232 -8.55 -9.68 -8.63
C ALA A 232 -9.27 -9.16 -9.87
N VAL A 233 -9.69 -7.89 -9.84
CA VAL A 233 -10.21 -7.16 -11.00
C VAL A 233 -9.24 -6.01 -11.28
N ASP A 234 -8.52 -6.12 -12.39
CA ASP A 234 -7.44 -5.20 -12.76
C ASP A 234 -7.87 -4.24 -13.87
N HIS A 235 -7.85 -2.95 -13.55
CA HIS A 235 -8.05 -1.85 -14.49
C HIS A 235 -6.79 -1.04 -14.76
N THR A 236 -5.64 -1.44 -14.20
CA THR A 236 -4.39 -0.66 -14.29
C THR A 236 -3.70 -0.76 -15.63
N ALA A 237 -4.02 -1.79 -16.43
CA ALA A 237 -3.29 -2.13 -17.65
C ALA A 237 -1.78 -2.44 -17.45
N ASP A 238 -1.32 -2.71 -16.21
CA ASP A 238 0.08 -3.11 -15.96
C ASP A 238 0.36 -4.48 -16.61
N PRO A 239 1.22 -4.53 -17.65
CA PRO A 239 1.52 -5.80 -18.33
C PRO A 239 2.28 -6.77 -17.42
N GLY A 240 2.97 -6.27 -16.40
CA GLY A 240 3.75 -7.07 -15.45
C GLY A 240 2.94 -7.76 -14.37
N LEU A 241 1.67 -7.34 -14.14
CA LEU A 241 0.88 -7.84 -13.01
C LEU A 241 0.60 -9.34 -13.08
N THR A 242 0.25 -9.84 -14.26
CA THR A 242 0.00 -11.28 -14.47
C THR A 242 1.25 -12.11 -14.16
N GLY A 243 2.43 -11.67 -14.64
CA GLY A 243 3.69 -12.36 -14.37
C GLY A 243 4.06 -12.37 -12.87
N LYS A 244 3.85 -11.25 -12.18
CA LYS A 244 4.05 -11.15 -10.72
C LYS A 244 3.12 -12.09 -9.95
N LEU A 245 1.84 -12.13 -10.30
CA LEU A 245 0.87 -13.05 -9.69
C LEU A 245 1.23 -14.50 -9.98
N ALA A 246 1.61 -14.83 -11.23
CA ALA A 246 2.02 -16.17 -11.61
C ALA A 246 3.22 -16.66 -10.78
N ALA A 247 4.24 -15.81 -10.60
CA ALA A 247 5.40 -16.15 -9.78
C ALA A 247 5.03 -16.44 -8.31
N VAL A 248 4.16 -15.61 -7.72
CA VAL A 248 3.68 -15.80 -6.34
C VAL A 248 2.82 -17.05 -6.21
N CYS A 249 1.93 -17.30 -7.17
CA CYS A 249 1.08 -18.50 -7.20
C CYS A 249 1.91 -19.76 -7.34
N ALA A 250 2.89 -19.79 -8.24
CA ALA A 250 3.81 -20.90 -8.41
C ALA A 250 4.58 -21.19 -7.10
N ALA A 251 5.12 -20.15 -6.45
CA ALA A 251 5.83 -20.29 -5.17
C ALA A 251 4.94 -20.76 -4.02
N ALA A 252 3.63 -20.47 -4.07
CA ALA A 252 2.65 -20.93 -3.10
C ALA A 252 1.99 -22.26 -3.48
N GLY A 253 2.17 -22.76 -4.70
CA GLY A 253 1.44 -23.88 -5.27
C GLY A 253 -0.08 -23.58 -5.40
N ALA A 254 -0.48 -22.33 -5.58
CA ALA A 254 -1.86 -21.92 -5.77
C ALA A 254 -2.22 -21.92 -7.26
N PRO A 255 -3.42 -22.41 -7.67
CA PRO A 255 -3.85 -22.29 -9.05
C PRO A 255 -4.10 -20.83 -9.40
N LEU A 256 -3.68 -20.41 -10.61
CA LEU A 256 -3.94 -19.10 -11.17
C LEU A 256 -4.78 -19.24 -12.43
N LEU A 257 -5.94 -18.59 -12.44
CA LEU A 257 -6.85 -18.50 -13.57
C LEU A 257 -6.88 -17.03 -14.03
N VAL A 258 -6.65 -16.81 -15.33
CA VAL A 258 -6.66 -15.47 -15.90
C VAL A 258 -7.71 -15.38 -17.00
N PHE A 259 -8.70 -14.53 -16.78
CA PHE A 259 -9.80 -14.33 -17.73
C PHE A 259 -9.32 -13.72 -19.03
N GLY A 260 -9.71 -14.33 -20.15
CA GLY A 260 -9.47 -13.80 -21.49
C GLY A 260 -8.12 -14.17 -22.08
N GLU A 261 -7.72 -13.47 -23.12
CA GLU A 261 -6.50 -13.74 -23.92
C GLU A 261 -5.21 -13.56 -23.11
N ASP A 262 -5.24 -12.70 -22.13
CA ASP A 262 -4.07 -12.35 -21.33
C ASP A 262 -3.58 -13.51 -20.46
N GLY A 263 -4.34 -14.61 -20.41
CA GLY A 263 -3.98 -15.82 -19.67
C GLY A 263 -2.77 -16.57 -20.22
N ALA A 264 -2.40 -16.34 -21.47
CA ALA A 264 -1.24 -16.98 -22.09
C ALA A 264 0.12 -16.38 -21.64
N VAL A 265 0.11 -15.28 -20.89
CA VAL A 265 1.32 -14.59 -20.42
C VAL A 265 1.93 -15.36 -19.25
N GLY A 266 3.23 -15.65 -19.31
CA GLY A 266 3.96 -16.26 -18.19
C GLY A 266 3.67 -17.75 -17.95
N GLY A 267 3.11 -18.47 -18.93
CA GLY A 267 2.77 -19.90 -18.82
C GLY A 267 1.44 -20.19 -18.11
N THR A 268 0.64 -19.15 -17.81
CA THR A 268 -0.73 -19.30 -17.35
C THR A 268 -1.66 -19.65 -18.51
N ARG A 269 -2.75 -20.38 -18.22
CA ARG A 269 -3.78 -20.67 -19.23
C ARG A 269 -4.82 -19.57 -19.25
N ALA A 270 -5.24 -19.19 -20.47
CA ALA A 270 -6.45 -18.42 -20.66
C ALA A 270 -7.64 -19.14 -20.04
N ALA A 271 -8.53 -18.40 -19.38
CA ALA A 271 -9.71 -18.98 -18.73
C ALA A 271 -10.99 -18.33 -19.25
N CYS A 272 -12.00 -19.15 -19.48
CA CYS A 272 -13.37 -18.73 -19.77
C CYS A 272 -14.11 -18.50 -18.46
N TYR A 273 -15.12 -17.63 -18.47
CA TYR A 273 -15.94 -17.32 -17.30
C TYR A 273 -17.39 -17.69 -17.55
N GLU A 274 -17.96 -18.47 -16.63
CA GLU A 274 -19.32 -18.97 -16.74
C GLU A 274 -20.22 -18.43 -15.61
N PRO A 275 -20.66 -17.18 -15.71
CA PRO A 275 -21.41 -16.54 -14.62
C PRO A 275 -22.80 -17.13 -14.38
N PHE A 276 -23.34 -17.88 -15.35
CA PHE A 276 -24.69 -18.43 -15.32
C PHE A 276 -24.74 -19.92 -14.97
N ARG A 277 -23.62 -20.53 -14.60
CA ARG A 277 -23.55 -21.97 -14.26
C ARG A 277 -24.39 -22.31 -13.03
N HIS A 278 -24.40 -21.46 -12.03
CA HIS A 278 -25.00 -21.75 -10.73
C HIS A 278 -26.06 -20.71 -10.32
N GLY A 279 -26.97 -21.18 -9.48
CA GLY A 279 -27.99 -20.37 -8.85
C GLY A 279 -29.38 -20.48 -9.48
N ALA A 280 -30.37 -20.10 -8.70
CA ALA A 280 -31.76 -20.04 -9.16
C ALA A 280 -31.93 -19.04 -10.33
N PRO A 281 -32.96 -19.18 -11.17
CA PRO A 281 -33.25 -18.27 -12.27
C PRO A 281 -33.22 -16.80 -11.88
N GLY A 282 -33.82 -16.42 -10.75
CA GLY A 282 -33.81 -15.05 -10.24
C GLY A 282 -32.40 -14.52 -9.94
N ARG A 283 -31.46 -15.34 -9.43
CA ARG A 283 -30.08 -14.94 -9.24
C ARG A 283 -29.40 -14.63 -10.58
N ARG A 284 -29.56 -15.50 -11.56
CA ARG A 284 -28.96 -15.32 -12.90
C ARG A 284 -29.53 -14.09 -13.63
N ALA A 285 -30.84 -13.87 -13.49
CA ALA A 285 -31.49 -12.64 -13.98
C ALA A 285 -30.93 -11.38 -13.30
N ALA A 286 -30.69 -11.45 -11.98
CA ALA A 286 -30.06 -10.36 -11.23
C ALA A 286 -28.63 -10.06 -11.72
N LEU A 287 -27.82 -11.06 -12.08
CA LEU A 287 -26.48 -10.88 -12.65
C LEU A 287 -26.54 -10.11 -13.98
N ILE A 288 -27.43 -10.52 -14.91
CA ILE A 288 -27.66 -9.78 -16.17
C ILE A 288 -28.09 -8.34 -15.86
N THR A 289 -29.06 -8.18 -14.98
CA THR A 289 -29.63 -6.87 -14.64
C THR A 289 -28.59 -5.94 -13.99
N ALA A 290 -27.71 -6.47 -13.16
CA ALA A 290 -26.64 -5.70 -12.54
C ALA A 290 -25.55 -5.29 -13.56
N MET A 291 -25.27 -6.14 -14.54
CA MET A 291 -24.33 -5.87 -15.61
C MET A 291 -24.75 -4.66 -16.45
N LEU A 292 -26.05 -4.50 -16.70
CA LEU A 292 -26.59 -3.51 -17.61
C LEU A 292 -26.57 -2.09 -17.03
N SER A 293 -26.49 -1.07 -17.90
CA SER A 293 -26.72 0.32 -17.54
C SER A 293 -28.20 0.66 -17.66
N TRP A 294 -28.76 1.23 -16.59
CA TRP A 294 -30.18 1.60 -16.50
C TRP A 294 -30.35 3.13 -16.48
N ASP A 295 -29.63 3.82 -17.35
CA ASP A 295 -29.71 5.26 -17.46
C ASP A 295 -30.85 5.70 -18.40
N GLY A 296 -31.44 6.85 -18.11
CA GLY A 296 -32.49 7.42 -18.97
C GLY A 296 -33.80 6.62 -19.00
N PRO A 297 -34.43 6.49 -20.18
CA PRO A 297 -35.76 5.87 -20.35
C PRO A 297 -35.82 4.40 -19.97
N GLY A 298 -34.68 3.67 -20.02
CA GLY A 298 -34.62 2.25 -19.67
C GLY A 298 -34.92 1.95 -18.21
N ARG A 299 -34.80 2.94 -17.32
CA ARG A 299 -34.97 2.75 -15.87
C ARG A 299 -36.36 2.25 -15.47
N GLN A 300 -37.39 2.71 -16.15
CA GLN A 300 -38.78 2.30 -15.90
C GLN A 300 -39.03 0.85 -16.20
N TYR A 301 -38.34 0.27 -17.19
CA TYR A 301 -38.50 -1.10 -17.63
C TYR A 301 -37.71 -2.12 -16.82
N ARG A 302 -36.85 -1.71 -15.90
CA ARG A 302 -35.95 -2.60 -15.16
C ARG A 302 -36.69 -3.77 -14.50
N ARG A 303 -37.84 -3.51 -13.86
CA ARG A 303 -38.61 -4.58 -13.16
C ARG A 303 -39.16 -5.60 -14.16
N SER A 304 -39.75 -5.14 -15.26
CA SER A 304 -40.28 -6.03 -16.31
C SER A 304 -39.16 -6.84 -16.95
N CYS A 305 -37.97 -6.26 -17.15
CA CYS A 305 -36.80 -6.97 -17.66
C CYS A 305 -36.32 -8.04 -16.70
N VAL A 306 -36.28 -7.80 -15.38
CA VAL A 306 -35.90 -8.80 -14.38
C VAL A 306 -36.83 -10.00 -14.47
N SER A 307 -38.15 -9.78 -14.46
CA SER A 307 -39.15 -10.87 -14.54
C SER A 307 -39.02 -11.63 -15.84
N TYR A 308 -38.84 -10.94 -16.98
CA TYR A 308 -38.63 -11.61 -18.26
C TYR A 308 -37.37 -12.48 -18.29
N LEU A 309 -36.25 -11.97 -17.73
CA LEU A 309 -35.00 -12.71 -17.64
C LEU A 309 -35.09 -13.91 -16.68
N GLU A 310 -35.88 -13.82 -15.60
CA GLU A 310 -36.16 -14.94 -14.72
C GLU A 310 -36.87 -16.04 -15.50
N ASP A 311 -37.88 -15.71 -16.31
CA ASP A 311 -38.59 -16.65 -17.15
C ASP A 311 -37.67 -17.28 -18.22
N VAL A 312 -36.77 -16.50 -18.80
CA VAL A 312 -35.74 -17.01 -19.73
C VAL A 312 -34.86 -18.06 -19.07
N PHE A 313 -34.34 -17.80 -17.85
CA PHE A 313 -33.48 -18.75 -17.17
C PHE A 313 -34.24 -19.97 -16.68
N GLU A 314 -35.48 -19.84 -16.19
CA GLU A 314 -36.30 -20.98 -15.82
C GLU A 314 -36.62 -21.86 -17.04
N LEU A 315 -36.86 -21.25 -18.18
CA LEU A 315 -37.09 -21.96 -19.44
C LEU A 315 -35.84 -22.71 -19.92
N LEU A 316 -34.66 -22.12 -19.77
CA LEU A 316 -33.38 -22.76 -20.08
C LEU A 316 -33.12 -23.98 -19.18
N ASP A 317 -33.49 -23.90 -17.90
CA ASP A 317 -33.38 -25.03 -16.96
C ASP A 317 -34.40 -26.13 -17.21
N ALA A 318 -35.62 -25.77 -17.61
CA ALA A 318 -36.72 -26.69 -17.80
C ALA A 318 -36.67 -27.44 -19.13
N ALA A 319 -36.00 -26.94 -20.13
CA ALA A 319 -35.94 -27.57 -21.46
C ALA A 319 -35.00 -28.78 -21.43
N PRO A 320 -35.48 -29.96 -21.90
CA PRO A 320 -34.59 -31.09 -22.07
C PRO A 320 -33.60 -30.79 -23.19
N GLY A 321 -32.46 -31.26 -23.06
CA GLY A 321 -31.41 -31.12 -24.05
C GLY A 321 -30.08 -31.13 -23.37
N ASP A 322 -29.07 -30.81 -24.00
CA ASP A 322 -27.72 -30.92 -23.60
C ASP A 322 -27.51 -30.43 -22.15
N ALA A 323 -26.83 -31.19 -21.33
CA ALA A 323 -26.39 -30.81 -19.98
C ALA A 323 -25.48 -29.57 -20.00
N ARG A 324 -25.79 -28.69 -20.90
CA ARG A 324 -25.04 -27.50 -21.24
C ARG A 324 -25.41 -26.32 -20.34
N VAL A 325 -24.42 -25.71 -19.77
CA VAL A 325 -24.59 -24.47 -18.99
C VAL A 325 -25.18 -23.38 -19.88
N PRO A 326 -26.17 -22.60 -19.43
CA PRO A 326 -26.69 -21.45 -20.16
C PRO A 326 -25.58 -20.44 -20.44
N VAL A 327 -25.49 -19.98 -21.68
CA VAL A 327 -24.51 -18.98 -22.10
C VAL A 327 -25.19 -17.68 -22.53
N LEU A 328 -24.39 -16.61 -22.66
CA LEU A 328 -24.90 -15.31 -23.07
C LEU A 328 -25.68 -15.36 -24.40
N ASP A 329 -25.23 -16.18 -25.34
CA ASP A 329 -25.89 -16.35 -26.64
C ASP A 329 -27.31 -16.94 -26.49
N ASP A 330 -27.51 -17.89 -25.56
CA ASP A 330 -28.83 -18.47 -25.29
C ASP A 330 -29.79 -17.41 -24.71
N VAL A 331 -29.29 -16.57 -23.79
CA VAL A 331 -30.08 -15.47 -23.25
C VAL A 331 -30.45 -14.47 -24.35
N ILE A 332 -29.49 -14.03 -25.17
CA ILE A 332 -29.74 -13.10 -26.29
C ILE A 332 -30.78 -13.67 -27.26
N HIS A 333 -30.72 -14.97 -27.56
CA HIS A 333 -31.66 -15.63 -28.43
C HIS A 333 -33.09 -15.59 -27.87
N LEU A 334 -33.23 -15.90 -26.56
CA LEU A 334 -34.54 -15.95 -25.90
C LEU A 334 -35.11 -14.55 -25.53
N LEU A 335 -34.37 -13.47 -25.74
CA LEU A 335 -34.96 -12.13 -25.66
C LEU A 335 -35.98 -11.89 -26.78
N ASN A 336 -35.97 -12.71 -27.84
CA ASN A 336 -36.99 -12.70 -28.85
C ASN A 336 -38.26 -13.46 -28.34
N PRO A 337 -39.43 -12.77 -28.24
CA PRO A 337 -40.65 -13.41 -27.73
C PRO A 337 -41.11 -14.64 -28.56
N VAL A 338 -40.80 -14.68 -29.86
CA VAL A 338 -41.12 -15.83 -30.71
C VAL A 338 -40.23 -17.02 -30.36
N ALA A 339 -38.91 -16.79 -30.21
CA ALA A 339 -37.96 -17.83 -29.83
C ALA A 339 -38.27 -18.37 -28.42
N MET A 340 -38.65 -17.49 -27.50
CA MET A 340 -39.01 -17.86 -26.14
C MET A 340 -40.25 -18.78 -26.12
N ARG A 341 -41.29 -18.46 -26.91
CA ARG A 341 -42.48 -19.32 -27.03
C ARG A 341 -42.15 -20.67 -27.70
N ALA A 342 -41.33 -20.66 -28.73
CA ALA A 342 -40.91 -21.87 -29.41
C ALA A 342 -40.12 -22.80 -28.46
N ARG A 343 -39.27 -22.22 -27.60
CA ARG A 343 -38.50 -22.99 -26.59
C ARG A 343 -39.39 -23.68 -25.55
N LEU A 344 -40.54 -23.09 -25.21
CA LEU A 344 -41.49 -23.65 -24.28
C LEU A 344 -42.03 -25.01 -24.75
N GLU A 345 -42.14 -25.26 -26.06
CA GLU A 345 -42.60 -26.53 -26.65
C GLU A 345 -41.66 -27.69 -26.29
N TYR A 346 -40.37 -27.42 -26.03
CA TYR A 346 -39.38 -28.41 -25.64
C TYR A 346 -39.37 -28.73 -24.15
N VAL A 347 -40.17 -28.02 -23.32
CA VAL A 347 -40.30 -28.35 -21.89
C VAL A 347 -41.10 -29.64 -21.73
N PRO A 348 -40.56 -30.65 -21.01
CA PRO A 348 -41.27 -31.92 -20.83
C PRO A 348 -42.66 -31.75 -20.20
N ALA A 349 -43.60 -32.55 -20.60
CA ALA A 349 -44.94 -32.59 -19.98
C ALA A 349 -44.85 -32.94 -18.47
N ALA A 350 -43.84 -33.70 -18.08
CA ALA A 350 -43.56 -34.08 -16.69
C ALA A 350 -42.89 -32.98 -15.85
N TYR A 351 -42.55 -31.82 -16.40
CA TYR A 351 -41.94 -30.75 -15.61
C TYR A 351 -42.93 -30.23 -14.56
N PRO A 352 -42.60 -30.23 -13.26
CA PRO A 352 -43.56 -30.03 -12.17
C PRO A 352 -44.34 -28.70 -12.20
N ARG A 353 -43.79 -27.67 -12.87
CA ARG A 353 -44.36 -26.32 -12.97
C ARG A 353 -44.63 -25.91 -14.41
N ARG A 354 -44.75 -26.81 -15.32
CA ARG A 354 -44.91 -26.54 -16.75
C ARG A 354 -46.03 -25.56 -17.07
N GLU A 355 -47.22 -25.75 -16.49
CA GLU A 355 -48.36 -24.87 -16.73
C GLU A 355 -48.12 -23.45 -16.17
N VAL A 356 -47.55 -23.35 -14.98
CA VAL A 356 -47.21 -22.06 -14.36
C VAL A 356 -46.14 -21.31 -15.21
N LEU A 357 -45.11 -22.05 -15.66
CA LEU A 357 -44.07 -21.49 -16.54
C LEU A 357 -44.67 -21.06 -17.89
N ALA A 358 -45.56 -21.90 -18.47
CA ALA A 358 -46.21 -21.55 -19.74
C ALA A 358 -47.06 -20.29 -19.64
N GLU A 359 -47.81 -20.11 -18.55
CA GLU A 359 -48.59 -18.90 -18.34
C GLU A 359 -47.69 -17.68 -18.12
N ARG A 360 -46.64 -17.81 -17.33
CA ARG A 360 -45.67 -16.74 -17.13
C ARG A 360 -45.02 -16.32 -18.46
N VAL A 361 -44.52 -17.26 -19.25
CA VAL A 361 -43.95 -17.02 -20.57
C VAL A 361 -44.95 -16.32 -21.50
N ARG A 362 -46.24 -16.78 -21.48
CA ARG A 362 -47.31 -16.15 -22.26
C ARG A 362 -47.49 -14.67 -21.87
N VAL A 363 -47.57 -14.38 -20.57
CA VAL A 363 -47.74 -13.03 -20.04
C VAL A 363 -46.51 -12.17 -20.38
N SER A 364 -45.31 -12.64 -20.05
CA SER A 364 -44.06 -11.91 -20.30
C SER A 364 -43.86 -11.60 -21.79
N THR A 365 -44.09 -12.59 -22.66
CA THR A 365 -43.96 -12.38 -24.11
C THR A 365 -45.03 -11.44 -24.68
N SER A 366 -46.25 -11.41 -24.10
CA SER A 366 -47.31 -10.48 -24.53
C SER A 366 -46.95 -9.05 -24.17
N VAL A 367 -46.41 -8.81 -22.97
CA VAL A 367 -45.93 -7.48 -22.52
C VAL A 367 -44.82 -6.98 -23.44
N VAL A 368 -43.83 -7.79 -23.73
CA VAL A 368 -42.69 -7.40 -24.60
C VAL A 368 -43.17 -7.22 -26.08
N THR A 369 -44.15 -7.99 -26.51
CA THR A 369 -44.72 -7.80 -27.88
C THR A 369 -45.49 -6.49 -27.99
N ALA A 370 -46.23 -6.12 -26.93
CA ALA A 370 -46.95 -4.84 -26.89
C ALA A 370 -46.03 -3.64 -26.75
N GLU A 371 -44.92 -3.80 -26.01
CA GLU A 371 -43.95 -2.73 -25.75
C GLU A 371 -42.51 -3.23 -25.98
N PRO A 372 -42.06 -3.33 -27.25
CA PRO A 372 -40.74 -3.89 -27.59
C PRO A 372 -39.57 -3.13 -26.99
N ALA A 373 -39.72 -1.83 -26.70
CA ALA A 373 -38.71 -1.01 -26.05
C ALA A 373 -38.24 -1.60 -24.70
N THR A 374 -39.11 -2.36 -24.00
CA THR A 374 -38.84 -2.98 -22.72
C THR A 374 -37.58 -3.87 -22.72
N ILE A 375 -37.36 -4.62 -23.82
CA ILE A 375 -36.25 -5.57 -23.91
C ILE A 375 -35.23 -5.19 -24.99
N ALA A 376 -35.56 -4.28 -25.89
CA ALA A 376 -34.68 -3.90 -27.01
C ALA A 376 -33.34 -3.36 -26.53
N GLU A 377 -33.36 -2.53 -25.48
CA GLU A 377 -32.15 -1.94 -24.92
C GLU A 377 -31.29 -3.01 -24.21
N VAL A 378 -31.91 -3.94 -23.47
CA VAL A 378 -31.22 -5.09 -22.90
C VAL A 378 -30.54 -5.90 -24.01
N GLY A 379 -31.27 -6.22 -25.06
CA GLY A 379 -30.73 -6.97 -26.21
C GLY A 379 -29.58 -6.24 -26.90
N ARG A 380 -29.65 -4.91 -27.03
CA ARG A 380 -28.56 -4.11 -27.59
C ARG A 380 -27.31 -4.22 -26.72
N GLN A 381 -27.41 -3.94 -25.42
CA GLN A 381 -26.27 -3.97 -24.50
C GLN A 381 -25.64 -5.37 -24.41
N LEU A 382 -26.44 -6.45 -24.35
CA LEU A 382 -25.90 -7.82 -24.33
C LEU A 382 -25.18 -8.17 -25.65
N ARG A 383 -25.69 -7.72 -26.80
CA ARG A 383 -24.99 -7.89 -28.08
C ARG A 383 -23.69 -7.11 -28.13
N ASP A 384 -23.63 -5.91 -27.54
CA ASP A 384 -22.41 -5.11 -27.46
C ASP A 384 -21.35 -5.83 -26.61
N VAL A 385 -21.73 -6.42 -25.46
CA VAL A 385 -20.84 -7.27 -24.65
C VAL A 385 -20.38 -8.49 -25.45
N ARG A 386 -21.30 -9.15 -26.15
CA ARG A 386 -20.99 -10.33 -26.97
C ARG A 386 -20.03 -10.02 -28.12
N ALA A 387 -20.18 -8.85 -28.74
CA ALA A 387 -19.29 -8.37 -29.80
C ALA A 387 -17.94 -7.84 -29.29
N SER A 388 -17.83 -7.56 -28.00
CA SER A 388 -16.59 -7.07 -27.39
C SER A 388 -15.50 -8.16 -27.38
N PRO A 389 -14.23 -7.79 -27.17
CA PRO A 389 -13.12 -8.75 -27.02
C PRO A 389 -13.37 -9.80 -25.93
N PHE A 390 -14.23 -9.50 -24.96
CA PHE A 390 -14.57 -10.42 -23.87
C PHE A 390 -15.64 -11.46 -24.22
N GLY A 391 -16.49 -11.17 -25.21
CA GLY A 391 -17.70 -12.00 -25.47
C GLY A 391 -17.42 -13.45 -25.75
N ARG A 392 -16.30 -13.78 -26.40
CA ARG A 392 -15.89 -15.16 -26.68
C ARG A 392 -15.45 -15.92 -25.43
N TRP A 393 -15.11 -15.23 -24.35
CA TRP A 393 -14.64 -15.80 -23.08
C TRP A 393 -15.75 -15.95 -22.04
N LEU A 394 -16.97 -15.39 -22.32
CA LEU A 394 -18.16 -15.52 -21.47
C LEU A 394 -18.97 -16.79 -21.83
N ARG A 395 -18.28 -17.92 -21.93
CA ARG A 395 -18.88 -19.23 -22.25
C ARG A 395 -17.93 -20.34 -21.83
N PRO A 396 -18.40 -21.60 -21.71
CA PRO A 396 -17.53 -22.75 -21.54
C PRO A 396 -16.46 -22.84 -22.62
N SER A 397 -15.30 -23.34 -22.28
CA SER A 397 -14.26 -23.61 -23.28
C SER A 397 -14.76 -24.64 -24.30
N PRO A 398 -14.85 -24.30 -25.60
CA PRO A 398 -15.41 -25.21 -26.61
C PRO A 398 -14.56 -26.49 -26.79
N ASP A 399 -13.25 -26.36 -26.59
CA ASP A 399 -12.29 -27.44 -26.89
C ASP A 399 -11.66 -28.03 -25.62
N GLY A 400 -12.10 -27.61 -24.43
CA GLY A 400 -11.47 -27.97 -23.14
C GLY A 400 -10.01 -27.48 -22.99
N GLN A 401 -9.55 -26.63 -23.90
CA GLN A 401 -8.17 -26.11 -23.91
C GLN A 401 -7.98 -24.98 -22.89
N ALA A 402 -9.01 -24.16 -22.65
CA ALA A 402 -9.02 -23.14 -21.62
C ALA A 402 -9.61 -23.71 -20.32
N ALA A 403 -9.12 -23.22 -19.19
CA ALA A 403 -9.75 -23.47 -17.90
C ALA A 403 -11.07 -22.69 -17.82
N ASP A 404 -12.04 -23.20 -17.05
CA ASP A 404 -13.28 -22.50 -16.78
C ASP A 404 -13.22 -21.88 -15.39
N ILE A 405 -13.49 -20.58 -15.30
CA ILE A 405 -13.65 -19.86 -14.03
C ILE A 405 -15.06 -20.10 -13.52
N ASP A 406 -15.13 -20.72 -12.35
CA ASP A 406 -16.32 -20.91 -11.53
C ASP A 406 -16.03 -20.34 -10.15
N LEU A 407 -16.51 -19.12 -9.88
CA LEU A 407 -16.16 -18.39 -8.66
C LEU A 407 -16.52 -19.13 -7.38
N SER A 408 -17.60 -19.95 -7.38
CA SER A 408 -17.98 -20.75 -6.21
C SER A 408 -16.96 -21.84 -5.92
N ARG A 409 -16.55 -22.59 -6.95
CA ARG A 409 -15.52 -23.61 -6.87
C ARG A 409 -14.16 -22.98 -6.55
N ASP A 410 -13.81 -21.94 -7.28
CA ASP A 410 -12.47 -21.36 -7.23
C ASP A 410 -12.17 -20.71 -5.86
N VAL A 411 -13.18 -20.11 -5.20
CA VAL A 411 -13.08 -19.66 -3.81
C VAL A 411 -12.89 -20.85 -2.86
N ALA A 412 -13.68 -21.93 -3.03
CA ALA A 412 -13.56 -23.13 -2.19
C ALA A 412 -12.19 -23.83 -2.36
N GLU A 413 -11.67 -23.88 -3.57
CA GLU A 413 -10.34 -24.44 -3.91
C GLU A 413 -9.17 -23.49 -3.60
N ARG A 414 -9.48 -22.30 -3.09
CA ARG A 414 -8.47 -21.26 -2.75
C ARG A 414 -7.61 -20.85 -3.93
N ALA A 415 -8.25 -20.74 -5.10
CA ALA A 415 -7.63 -20.29 -6.32
C ALA A 415 -7.39 -18.77 -6.33
N VAL A 416 -6.50 -18.35 -7.21
CA VAL A 416 -6.31 -16.95 -7.58
C VAL A 416 -6.95 -16.73 -8.94
N VAL A 417 -7.94 -15.84 -9.02
CA VAL A 417 -8.63 -15.49 -10.27
C VAL A 417 -8.33 -14.04 -10.61
N LEU A 418 -7.89 -13.79 -11.83
CA LEU A 418 -7.55 -12.45 -12.32
C LEU A 418 -8.42 -12.08 -13.53
N PHE A 419 -9.25 -11.06 -13.38
CA PHE A 419 -9.97 -10.41 -14.46
C PHE A 419 -9.20 -9.18 -14.93
N ARG A 420 -8.49 -9.26 -16.05
CA ARG A 420 -7.79 -8.12 -16.65
C ARG A 420 -8.73 -7.34 -17.55
N LEU A 421 -9.23 -6.23 -17.05
CA LEU A 421 -10.21 -5.38 -17.75
C LEU A 421 -9.62 -4.05 -18.21
N GLY A 422 -8.44 -3.66 -17.77
CA GLY A 422 -7.71 -2.46 -18.20
C GLY A 422 -7.13 -2.57 -19.62
N GLY A 423 -6.58 -1.46 -20.13
CA GLY A 423 -5.94 -1.38 -21.44
C GLY A 423 -6.83 -0.78 -22.52
N PRO A 424 -6.48 -0.96 -23.81
CA PRO A 424 -7.17 -0.34 -24.95
C PRO A 424 -8.49 -1.06 -25.28
N ARG A 425 -9.38 -1.17 -24.30
CA ARG A 425 -10.67 -1.86 -24.41
C ARG A 425 -11.82 -0.87 -24.23
N PRO A 426 -13.03 -1.14 -24.80
CA PRO A 426 -14.17 -0.26 -24.62
C PRO A 426 -14.54 -0.12 -23.14
N ALA A 427 -14.51 1.11 -22.63
CA ALA A 427 -14.75 1.39 -21.20
C ALA A 427 -16.12 0.88 -20.71
N GLU A 428 -17.13 0.95 -21.57
CA GLU A 428 -18.48 0.47 -21.26
C GLU A 428 -18.51 -1.05 -21.04
N SER A 429 -17.89 -1.83 -21.94
CA SER A 429 -17.79 -3.28 -21.79
C SER A 429 -17.02 -3.68 -20.54
N CYS A 430 -15.94 -2.96 -20.21
CA CYS A 430 -15.18 -3.16 -18.97
C CYS A 430 -16.04 -2.88 -17.72
N ALA A 431 -16.82 -1.79 -17.76
CA ALA A 431 -17.71 -1.43 -16.65
C ALA A 431 -18.84 -2.46 -16.48
N MET A 432 -19.43 -2.95 -17.59
CA MET A 432 -20.46 -3.99 -17.55
C MET A 432 -19.92 -5.28 -16.98
N LEU A 433 -18.75 -5.73 -17.42
CA LEU A 433 -18.10 -6.94 -16.89
C LEU A 433 -17.75 -6.80 -15.40
N THR A 434 -17.25 -5.66 -14.99
CA THR A 434 -16.96 -5.40 -13.59
C THR A 434 -18.21 -5.50 -12.72
N ARG A 435 -19.34 -4.92 -13.17
CA ARG A 435 -20.60 -5.05 -12.44
C ARG A 435 -21.05 -6.51 -12.34
N LEU A 436 -20.93 -7.27 -13.42
CA LEU A 436 -21.25 -8.71 -13.45
C LEU A 436 -20.40 -9.47 -12.42
N VAL A 437 -19.06 -9.31 -12.49
CA VAL A 437 -18.12 -9.99 -11.58
C VAL A 437 -18.36 -9.60 -10.12
N CYS A 438 -18.53 -8.30 -9.82
CA CYS A 438 -18.82 -7.83 -8.47
C CYS A 438 -20.13 -8.43 -7.92
N GLN A 439 -21.18 -8.46 -8.74
CA GLN A 439 -22.47 -9.03 -8.33
C GLN A 439 -22.40 -10.54 -8.12
N ASP A 440 -21.68 -11.25 -8.97
CA ASP A 440 -21.48 -12.70 -8.80
C ASP A 440 -20.66 -13.01 -7.55
N LEU A 441 -19.59 -12.27 -7.29
CA LEU A 441 -18.80 -12.39 -6.07
C LEU A 441 -19.61 -12.17 -4.79
N LEU A 442 -20.49 -11.16 -4.79
CA LEU A 442 -21.40 -10.92 -3.66
C LEU A 442 -22.35 -12.09 -3.46
N ALA A 443 -22.88 -12.65 -4.54
CA ALA A 443 -23.79 -13.77 -4.48
C ALA A 443 -23.06 -15.06 -4.03
N VAL A 444 -21.84 -15.30 -4.51
CA VAL A 444 -20.98 -16.42 -4.09
C VAL A 444 -20.65 -16.31 -2.61
N GLY A 445 -20.15 -15.15 -2.17
CA GLY A 445 -19.81 -14.94 -0.77
C GLY A 445 -21.02 -15.15 0.16
N THR A 446 -22.20 -14.65 -0.24
CA THR A 446 -23.44 -14.86 0.52
C THR A 446 -23.81 -16.35 0.60
N ALA A 447 -23.68 -17.09 -0.51
CA ALA A 447 -23.99 -18.52 -0.56
C ALA A 447 -23.01 -19.34 0.30
N LEU A 448 -21.73 -19.05 0.23
CA LEU A 448 -20.70 -19.75 1.03
C LEU A 448 -20.89 -19.50 2.52
N ASN A 449 -21.16 -18.26 2.92
CA ASN A 449 -21.45 -17.93 4.32
C ASN A 449 -22.71 -18.65 4.83
N GLY A 450 -23.74 -18.76 3.98
CA GLY A 450 -24.98 -19.48 4.31
C GLY A 450 -24.80 -20.97 4.61
N ILE A 451 -23.76 -21.60 4.11
CA ILE A 451 -23.39 -23.01 4.37
C ILE A 451 -22.23 -23.14 5.38
N GLY A 452 -21.84 -22.05 6.06
CA GLY A 452 -20.79 -22.07 7.08
C GLY A 452 -19.38 -22.24 6.53
N VAL A 453 -19.16 -22.00 5.24
CA VAL A 453 -17.84 -21.94 4.64
C VAL A 453 -17.32 -20.51 4.74
N ASP A 454 -16.36 -20.28 5.63
CA ASP A 454 -15.69 -18.99 5.72
C ASP A 454 -15.00 -18.70 4.39
N GLY A 455 -15.45 -17.65 3.71
CA GLY A 455 -14.86 -17.22 2.45
C GLY A 455 -13.37 -16.92 2.53
N ASP A 456 -12.92 -16.52 3.71
CA ASP A 456 -11.51 -16.22 4.13
C ASP A 456 -10.58 -15.78 2.97
N GLY A 457 -11.15 -15.00 2.03
CA GLY A 457 -10.48 -14.55 0.82
C GLY A 457 -10.22 -13.05 0.79
N ILE A 458 -9.79 -12.55 -0.36
CA ILE A 458 -9.66 -11.11 -0.64
C ILE A 458 -10.16 -10.83 -2.05
N VAL A 459 -11.01 -9.81 -2.18
CA VAL A 459 -11.33 -9.21 -3.48
C VAL A 459 -10.44 -7.99 -3.69
N TRP A 460 -9.60 -8.03 -4.70
CA TRP A 460 -8.71 -6.92 -5.03
C TRP A 460 -9.21 -6.16 -6.25
N LEU A 461 -9.60 -4.90 -6.05
CA LEU A 461 -10.00 -3.98 -7.10
C LEU A 461 -8.83 -3.04 -7.40
N ALA A 462 -8.04 -3.34 -8.42
CA ALA A 462 -6.89 -2.55 -8.82
C ALA A 462 -7.35 -1.42 -9.78
N GLU A 463 -7.13 -0.16 -9.39
CA GLU A 463 -7.60 1.07 -10.02
C GLU A 463 -9.14 1.15 -10.09
N CYS A 464 -9.77 1.08 -8.94
CA CYS A 464 -11.22 1.16 -8.84
C CYS A 464 -11.80 2.58 -9.14
N GLY A 465 -10.94 3.57 -9.34
CA GLY A 465 -11.35 4.92 -9.76
C GLY A 465 -12.05 4.96 -11.12
N ALA A 466 -11.77 3.99 -11.97
CA ALA A 466 -12.42 3.83 -13.27
C ALA A 466 -13.77 3.11 -13.19
N LEU A 467 -14.16 2.59 -12.01
CA LEU A 467 -15.34 1.76 -11.85
C LEU A 467 -16.60 2.56 -11.51
N PRO A 468 -17.79 2.05 -11.89
CA PRO A 468 -19.05 2.59 -11.41
C PRO A 468 -19.12 2.51 -9.87
N ARG A 469 -19.47 3.61 -9.22
CA ARG A 469 -19.50 3.72 -7.76
C ARG A 469 -20.40 2.69 -7.05
N PRO A 470 -21.66 2.46 -7.50
CA PRO A 470 -22.58 1.60 -6.76
C PRO A 470 -22.06 0.19 -6.48
N PRO A 471 -21.54 -0.58 -7.46
CA PRO A 471 -21.08 -1.94 -7.19
C PRO A 471 -19.85 -2.00 -6.28
N VAL A 472 -18.94 -1.03 -6.36
CA VAL A 472 -17.76 -0.99 -5.48
C VAL A 472 -18.15 -0.72 -4.03
N SER A 473 -19.04 0.26 -3.80
CA SER A 473 -19.52 0.57 -2.45
C SER A 473 -20.32 -0.57 -1.83
N GLU A 474 -21.15 -1.25 -2.61
CA GLU A 474 -21.89 -2.43 -2.16
C GLU A 474 -20.95 -3.60 -1.81
N MET A 475 -19.94 -3.85 -2.64
CA MET A 475 -18.90 -4.85 -2.37
C MET A 475 -18.17 -4.60 -1.05
N ILE A 476 -17.79 -3.35 -0.78
CA ILE A 476 -17.11 -2.99 0.46
C ILE A 476 -18.04 -3.15 1.66
N ALA A 477 -19.28 -2.65 1.56
CA ALA A 477 -20.24 -2.73 2.65
C ALA A 477 -20.56 -4.17 3.04
N ARG A 478 -20.69 -5.07 2.06
CA ARG A 478 -21.05 -6.48 2.27
C ARG A 478 -19.87 -7.44 2.34
N GLY A 479 -18.67 -7.02 1.92
CA GLY A 479 -17.49 -7.87 1.84
C GLY A 479 -17.12 -8.50 3.18
N ARG A 480 -17.31 -7.79 4.28
CA ARG A 480 -17.09 -8.30 5.63
C ARG A 480 -18.05 -9.47 5.94
N ASP A 481 -19.33 -9.30 5.65
CA ASP A 481 -20.37 -10.27 5.97
C ASP A 481 -20.29 -11.51 5.07
N THR A 482 -19.67 -11.38 3.90
CA THR A 482 -19.47 -12.48 2.95
C THR A 482 -18.15 -13.22 3.12
N GLY A 483 -17.28 -12.80 4.05
CA GLY A 483 -15.94 -13.37 4.21
C GLY A 483 -14.96 -13.03 3.06
N LEU A 484 -15.35 -12.10 2.16
CA LEU A 484 -14.56 -11.64 1.02
C LEU A 484 -14.28 -10.13 1.12
N PRO A 485 -13.46 -9.69 2.10
CA PRO A 485 -13.14 -8.29 2.27
C PRO A 485 -12.49 -7.69 1.01
N VAL A 486 -12.80 -6.42 0.77
CA VAL A 486 -12.35 -5.70 -0.40
C VAL A 486 -11.08 -4.91 -0.12
N LEU A 487 -10.08 -5.11 -0.96
CA LEU A 487 -8.88 -4.29 -1.09
C LEU A 487 -9.06 -3.39 -2.32
N ALA A 488 -9.46 -2.15 -2.11
CA ALA A 488 -9.69 -1.18 -3.17
C ALA A 488 -8.46 -0.29 -3.35
N ALA A 489 -7.88 -0.29 -4.54
CA ALA A 489 -6.74 0.54 -4.90
C ALA A 489 -7.15 1.60 -5.94
N THR A 490 -6.78 2.88 -5.73
CA THR A 490 -7.16 3.96 -6.64
C THR A 490 -6.18 5.12 -6.66
N THR A 491 -6.02 5.72 -7.83
CA THR A 491 -5.30 6.99 -8.01
C THR A 491 -6.24 8.20 -7.99
N SER A 492 -7.55 7.98 -8.01
CA SER A 492 -8.57 9.03 -7.94
C SER A 492 -8.76 9.53 -6.51
N ALA A 493 -8.42 10.81 -6.25
CA ALA A 493 -8.57 11.43 -4.93
C ALA A 493 -10.03 11.47 -4.45
N GLN A 494 -11.00 11.67 -5.36
CA GLN A 494 -12.41 11.70 -5.02
C GLN A 494 -12.90 10.32 -4.55
N VAL A 495 -12.60 9.27 -5.33
CA VAL A 495 -12.97 7.89 -4.99
C VAL A 495 -12.28 7.46 -3.69
N ALA A 496 -11.02 7.83 -3.50
CA ALA A 496 -10.26 7.54 -2.30
C ALA A 496 -10.90 8.15 -1.03
N THR A 497 -11.45 9.37 -1.14
CA THR A 497 -12.15 10.03 -0.03
C THR A 497 -13.43 9.27 0.34
N ASP A 498 -14.22 8.90 -0.65
CA ASP A 498 -15.47 8.16 -0.44
C ASP A 498 -15.17 6.76 0.18
N LEU A 499 -14.14 6.08 -0.31
CA LEU A 499 -13.72 4.76 0.20
C LEU A 499 -13.17 4.82 1.62
N ALA A 500 -12.44 5.86 1.97
CA ALA A 500 -11.86 6.03 3.30
C ALA A 500 -12.92 6.02 4.42
N GLU A 501 -14.16 6.40 4.13
CA GLU A 501 -15.27 6.30 5.09
C GLU A 501 -15.74 4.87 5.33
N MET A 502 -15.73 4.05 4.29
CA MET A 502 -16.35 2.73 4.27
C MET A 502 -15.44 1.62 4.78
N VAL A 503 -14.12 1.78 4.66
CA VAL A 503 -13.14 0.75 5.00
C VAL A 503 -12.57 0.92 6.41
N ASN A 504 -11.99 -0.15 6.95
CA ASN A 504 -11.29 -0.15 8.23
C ASN A 504 -9.85 0.33 8.12
N VAL A 505 -9.16 0.00 7.02
CA VAL A 505 -7.74 0.32 6.83
C VAL A 505 -7.59 1.27 5.65
N VAL A 506 -6.88 2.37 5.86
CA VAL A 506 -6.51 3.33 4.80
C VAL A 506 -5.00 3.43 4.70
N VAL A 507 -4.47 3.14 3.52
CA VAL A 507 -3.06 3.36 3.17
C VAL A 507 -3.00 4.49 2.15
N ALA A 508 -2.54 5.65 2.59
CA ALA A 508 -2.43 6.82 1.72
C ALA A 508 -0.98 7.09 1.36
N HIS A 509 -0.66 6.96 0.08
CA HIS A 509 0.57 7.48 -0.51
C HIS A 509 0.44 8.98 -0.74
N ARG A 510 1.48 9.60 -1.31
CA ARG A 510 1.45 11.02 -1.66
C ARG A 510 0.18 11.35 -2.47
N THR A 511 -0.60 12.33 -2.02
CA THR A 511 -1.79 12.82 -2.71
C THR A 511 -1.77 14.35 -2.77
N GLN A 512 -2.33 14.91 -3.83
CA GLN A 512 -2.42 16.36 -4.04
C GLN A 512 -3.82 16.89 -3.61
N GLY A 513 -4.33 16.48 -2.46
CA GLY A 513 -5.67 16.89 -2.05
C GLY A 513 -5.77 17.29 -0.57
N ALA A 514 -6.11 18.55 -0.29
CA ALA A 514 -6.39 19.01 1.06
C ALA A 514 -7.56 18.23 1.71
N THR A 515 -8.55 17.83 0.91
CA THR A 515 -9.73 17.07 1.36
C THR A 515 -9.34 15.69 1.91
N MET A 516 -8.43 14.97 1.25
CA MET A 516 -7.96 13.67 1.72
C MET A 516 -7.15 13.82 3.02
N ALA A 517 -6.30 14.84 3.11
CA ALA A 517 -5.52 15.11 4.32
C ALA A 517 -6.44 15.42 5.52
N ALA A 518 -7.48 16.26 5.32
CA ALA A 518 -8.47 16.56 6.33
C ALA A 518 -9.27 15.30 6.74
N ARG A 519 -9.60 14.44 5.77
CA ARG A 519 -10.31 13.19 6.02
C ARG A 519 -9.50 12.20 6.83
N LEU A 520 -8.23 12.01 6.47
CA LEU A 520 -7.33 11.16 7.24
C LEU A 520 -7.10 11.69 8.66
N ALA A 521 -7.05 13.00 8.84
CA ALA A 521 -7.00 13.61 10.16
C ALA A 521 -8.26 13.34 10.99
N SER A 522 -9.45 13.25 10.36
CA SER A 522 -10.71 12.93 11.06
C SER A 522 -10.86 11.44 11.42
N ILE A 523 -10.13 10.55 10.74
CA ILE A 523 -10.08 9.12 11.05
C ILE A 523 -9.07 8.86 12.19
N ALA A 524 -8.10 9.77 12.37
CA ALA A 524 -7.17 9.70 13.47
C ALA A 524 -7.93 9.84 14.79
N PRO A 525 -7.80 8.91 15.74
CA PRO A 525 -8.17 9.22 17.11
C PRO A 525 -7.37 10.46 17.52
N ASP A 526 -8.01 11.44 18.15
CA ASP A 526 -7.30 12.56 18.76
C ASP A 526 -6.08 12.00 19.48
N PRO A 527 -4.88 12.47 19.18
CA PRO A 527 -3.74 12.10 20.01
C PRO A 527 -4.13 12.55 21.42
N VAL A 528 -4.34 11.57 22.30
CA VAL A 528 -4.52 11.82 23.72
C VAL A 528 -3.31 12.64 24.13
N GLU A 529 -3.57 13.90 24.51
CA GLU A 529 -2.64 14.94 24.91
C GLU A 529 -2.13 15.92 23.83
N GLU A 530 -2.71 17.08 23.95
CA GLU A 530 -2.05 18.39 23.87
C GLU A 530 -1.10 18.67 22.70
N LYS A 531 -1.64 19.08 21.58
CA LYS A 531 -0.98 20.13 20.78
C LYS A 531 -2.02 21.04 20.15
N GLU A 532 -1.74 22.34 20.30
CA GLU A 532 -2.51 23.46 19.76
C GLU A 532 -3.09 23.17 18.37
N PRO A 533 -4.29 23.68 18.08
CA PRO A 533 -4.86 23.57 16.75
C PRO A 533 -3.86 24.17 15.77
N ALA A 534 -3.24 23.32 14.95
CA ALA A 534 -2.47 23.78 13.82
C ALA A 534 -3.38 24.67 12.99
N MET A 535 -2.99 25.92 12.78
CA MET A 535 -3.72 26.87 11.95
C MET A 535 -4.11 26.16 10.65
N ALA A 536 -5.37 26.24 10.29
CA ALA A 536 -5.88 25.71 9.03
C ALA A 536 -5.09 26.34 7.88
N GLY A 537 -4.15 25.58 7.31
CA GLY A 537 -3.29 26.04 6.22
C GLY A 537 -1.86 25.48 6.20
N THR A 538 -1.30 25.07 7.34
CA THR A 538 0.01 24.41 7.38
C THR A 538 -0.14 22.90 7.34
N LEU A 539 0.26 22.29 6.23
CA LEU A 539 0.35 20.84 6.07
C LEU A 539 1.35 20.30 7.10
N GLY A 540 0.86 19.76 8.22
CA GLY A 540 1.70 19.14 9.24
C GLY A 540 2.54 17.97 8.66
N PRO A 541 3.62 17.56 9.33
CA PRO A 541 4.52 16.50 8.85
C PRO A 541 3.84 15.12 8.67
N GLY A 542 2.60 14.95 9.12
CA GLY A 542 1.76 13.75 8.89
C GLY A 542 0.75 13.90 7.74
N SER A 543 0.77 15.01 6.98
CA SER A 543 -0.11 15.17 5.83
C SER A 543 0.33 14.26 4.66
N PRO A 544 -0.61 13.56 3.96
CA PRO A 544 -0.28 12.79 2.76
C PRO A 544 0.37 13.61 1.65
N ALA A 545 0.11 14.91 1.59
CA ALA A 545 0.76 15.82 0.62
C ALA A 545 2.26 16.05 0.92
N ALA A 546 2.70 15.84 2.15
CA ALA A 546 4.10 15.97 2.56
C ALA A 546 4.91 14.66 2.36
N LEU A 547 4.27 13.57 1.97
CA LEU A 547 4.93 12.29 1.69
C LEU A 547 5.77 12.37 0.41
N ARG A 548 6.84 11.60 0.39
CA ARG A 548 7.68 11.38 -0.81
C ARG A 548 7.24 10.12 -1.53
N ASP A 549 7.72 9.96 -2.76
CA ASP A 549 7.51 8.72 -3.50
C ASP A 549 8.06 7.53 -2.70
N GLY A 550 7.29 6.44 -2.65
CA GLY A 550 7.60 5.28 -1.83
C GLY A 550 7.33 5.45 -0.31
N GLU A 551 6.75 6.57 0.11
CA GLU A 551 6.27 6.75 1.49
C GLU A 551 4.75 6.62 1.53
N PHE A 552 4.23 6.22 2.70
CA PHE A 552 2.79 6.11 2.95
C PHE A 552 2.43 6.46 4.39
N LEU A 553 1.19 6.85 4.59
CA LEU A 553 0.51 6.92 5.86
C LEU A 553 -0.40 5.71 5.99
N LEU A 554 -0.42 5.07 7.14
CA LEU A 554 -1.38 4.02 7.47
C LEU A 554 -2.30 4.51 8.59
N ALA A 555 -3.60 4.45 8.36
CA ALA A 555 -4.63 4.67 9.36
C ALA A 555 -5.51 3.41 9.47
N VAL A 556 -5.75 2.95 10.69
CA VAL A 556 -6.65 1.83 11.01
C VAL A 556 -7.70 2.37 11.98
N LYS A 557 -8.98 2.09 11.71
CA LYS A 557 -10.09 2.54 12.55
C LYS A 557 -10.31 1.63 13.75
N HIS A 558 -10.19 0.31 13.53
CA HIS A 558 -10.49 -0.69 14.57
C HIS A 558 -9.47 -1.83 14.54
N PRO A 559 -8.63 -2.03 15.59
CA PRO A 559 -8.37 -1.07 16.67
C PRO A 559 -7.69 0.20 16.15
N PRO A 560 -7.98 1.38 16.71
CA PRO A 560 -7.48 2.64 16.18
C PRO A 560 -5.96 2.74 16.33
N ARG A 561 -5.28 2.98 15.21
CA ARG A 561 -3.85 3.26 15.16
C ARG A 561 -3.46 4.04 13.92
N ILE A 562 -2.43 4.87 14.06
CA ILE A 562 -1.86 5.62 12.96
C ILE A 562 -0.36 5.41 12.89
N VAL A 563 0.13 5.18 11.68
CA VAL A 563 1.56 5.28 11.35
C VAL A 563 1.72 6.45 10.40
N PRO A 564 2.16 7.62 10.87
CA PRO A 564 2.14 8.86 10.08
C PRO A 564 3.10 8.82 8.89
N ARG A 565 4.14 7.98 8.95
CA ARG A 565 5.11 7.84 7.87
C ARG A 565 5.69 6.43 7.83
N GLY A 566 5.25 5.68 6.84
CA GLY A 566 5.80 4.38 6.46
C GLY A 566 6.65 4.50 5.20
N LEU A 567 7.58 3.58 5.03
CA LEU A 567 8.42 3.43 3.84
C LEU A 567 8.04 2.13 3.17
N LEU A 568 7.56 2.21 1.95
CA LEU A 568 7.22 1.04 1.14
C LEU A 568 8.50 0.25 0.83
N VAL A 569 8.48 -1.03 1.11
CA VAL A 569 9.59 -1.94 0.82
C VAL A 569 9.08 -3.00 -0.13
N ARG A 570 9.53 -2.94 -1.38
CA ARG A 570 9.15 -3.93 -2.40
C ARG A 570 9.77 -5.29 -2.05
N ALA A 571 8.95 -6.33 -2.02
CA ALA A 571 9.42 -7.70 -1.93
C ALA A 571 10.22 -8.06 -3.19
N ARG A 572 11.17 -8.99 -3.07
CA ARG A 572 11.76 -9.61 -4.27
C ARG A 572 10.74 -10.55 -4.88
N GLU A 573 10.56 -10.47 -6.17
CA GLU A 573 9.75 -11.41 -6.94
C GLU A 573 10.38 -12.81 -6.80
N GLY A 574 9.60 -13.77 -6.28
CA GLY A 574 10.09 -15.13 -6.05
C GLY A 574 10.67 -15.45 -4.66
N ALA A 575 10.63 -14.51 -3.70
CA ALA A 575 11.08 -14.77 -2.32
C ALA A 575 9.95 -15.37 -1.43
#